data_36d8e1d637557ab2d85ddb834c2b4f87
#
_entry.id   36d8e1d637557ab2d85ddb834c2b4f87
#
_cell.length_a   1.000
_cell.length_b   1.000
_cell.length_c   1.000
_cell.angle_alpha   90.00
_cell.angle_beta   90.00
_cell.angle_gamma   90.00
#
_symmetry.space_group_name_H-M   'P 1'
#
loop_
_entity.id
_entity.type
_entity.pdbx_description
1 polymer ?
#
loop_
_entity_poly.entity_id
_entity_poly.type
_entity_poly.pdbx_seq_one_letter_code
_entity_poly.pdbx_strand_id
1 'polypeptide(L)'
;HNGIVSADDATEILEKAKKQNPEAAMRILIKGDAEVSSEAAKVFADSGILLLGNESQTVGPEAAPMEVHLILLGAGIVLLEGIRLAEVPEGSYFLNAAPLNLSGADGSPCRAVLIAAER
;
A
#
# COMPACT_ATOMS: atom_id res chain seq x y z
N HIS A 1 -11.60 0.82 0.04
CA HIS A 1 -11.87 0.75 1.48
C HIS A 1 -11.79 2.14 2.11
N ASN A 2 -12.76 2.48 2.91
CA ASN A 2 -12.73 3.74 3.69
C ASN A 2 -12.72 3.41 5.17
N GLY A 3 -12.02 4.23 5.96
CA GLY A 3 -11.89 4.04 7.39
C GLY A 3 -10.77 3.09 7.78
N ILE A 4 -10.84 2.54 8.97
CA ILE A 4 -9.78 1.71 9.54
C ILE A 4 -9.75 0.34 8.86
N VAL A 5 -8.58 -0.05 8.40
CA VAL A 5 -8.31 -1.40 7.90
C VAL A 5 -7.94 -2.27 9.09
N SER A 6 -8.82 -3.20 9.44
CA SER A 6 -8.59 -4.16 10.52
C SER A 6 -7.72 -5.33 10.05
N ALA A 7 -7.32 -6.19 10.98
CA ALA A 7 -6.59 -7.42 10.64
C ALA A 7 -7.41 -8.31 9.70
N ASP A 8 -8.71 -8.42 9.92
CA ASP A 8 -9.60 -9.19 9.05
C ASP A 8 -9.69 -8.57 7.66
N ASP A 9 -9.81 -7.24 7.58
CA ASP A 9 -9.81 -6.52 6.30
C ASP A 9 -8.51 -6.78 5.53
N ALA A 10 -7.36 -6.71 6.21
CA ALA A 10 -6.07 -6.98 5.59
C ALA A 10 -5.99 -8.40 5.02
N THR A 11 -6.49 -9.38 5.76
CA THR A 11 -6.55 -10.77 5.30
C THR A 11 -7.42 -10.90 4.05
N GLU A 12 -8.60 -10.28 4.05
CA GLU A 12 -9.50 -10.29 2.89
C GLU A 12 -8.87 -9.63 1.66
N ILE A 13 -8.22 -8.49 1.84
CA ILE A 13 -7.52 -7.78 0.76
C ILE A 13 -6.47 -8.69 0.13
N LEU A 14 -5.65 -9.33 0.95
CA LEU A 14 -4.59 -10.23 0.47
C LEU A 14 -5.14 -11.45 -0.25
N GLU A 15 -6.18 -12.08 0.30
CA GLU A 15 -6.82 -13.25 -0.32
C GLU A 15 -7.45 -12.90 -1.66
N LYS A 16 -8.17 -11.79 -1.72
CA LYS A 16 -8.80 -11.32 -2.95
C LYS A 16 -7.75 -11.01 -4.03
N ALA A 17 -6.67 -10.34 -3.66
CA ALA A 17 -5.58 -10.03 -4.57
C ALA A 17 -4.92 -11.30 -5.12
N LYS A 18 -4.66 -12.28 -4.27
CA LYS A 18 -4.07 -13.56 -4.67
C LYS A 18 -4.96 -14.34 -5.63
N LYS A 19 -6.28 -14.27 -5.45
CA LYS A 19 -7.22 -14.93 -6.36
C LYS A 19 -7.23 -14.30 -7.74
N GLN A 20 -7.09 -12.96 -7.81
CA GLN A 20 -7.07 -12.25 -9.09
C GLN A 20 -5.76 -12.45 -9.82
N ASN A 21 -4.64 -12.24 -9.16
CA ASN A 21 -3.30 -12.36 -9.73
C ASN A 21 -2.28 -12.52 -8.61
N PRO A 22 -1.79 -13.75 -8.35
CA PRO A 22 -0.85 -14.00 -7.25
C PRO A 22 0.45 -13.20 -7.34
N GLU A 23 0.95 -12.94 -8.54
CA GLU A 23 2.17 -12.17 -8.75
C GLU A 23 1.94 -10.70 -8.43
N ALA A 24 0.84 -10.12 -8.91
CA ALA A 24 0.49 -8.74 -8.63
C ALA A 24 0.18 -8.53 -7.14
N ALA A 25 -0.28 -9.55 -6.43
CA ALA A 25 -0.63 -9.49 -5.02
C ALA A 25 0.55 -9.21 -4.09
N MET A 26 1.79 -9.24 -4.59
CA MET A 26 2.97 -8.86 -3.83
C MET A 26 3.08 -7.36 -3.61
N ARG A 27 2.29 -6.57 -4.32
CA ARG A 27 2.23 -5.11 -4.21
C ARG A 27 0.77 -4.69 -4.18
N ILE A 28 0.36 -4.07 -3.08
CA ILE A 28 -1.05 -3.74 -2.81
C ILE A 28 -1.23 -2.24 -2.77
N LEU A 29 -2.20 -1.74 -3.52
CA LEU A 29 -2.68 -0.36 -3.42
C LEU A 29 -4.12 -0.38 -2.95
N ILE A 30 -4.40 0.30 -1.84
CA ILE A 30 -5.73 0.37 -1.24
C ILE A 30 -6.40 1.67 -1.70
N LYS A 31 -7.51 1.52 -2.41
CA LYS A 31 -8.33 2.63 -2.86
C LYS A 31 -9.24 3.11 -1.73
N GLY A 32 -9.40 4.41 -1.60
CA GLY A 32 -10.23 5.04 -0.60
C GLY A 32 -9.42 5.69 0.52
N ASP A 33 -10.11 6.32 1.44
CA ASP A 33 -9.50 6.99 2.60
C ASP A 33 -9.29 5.95 3.71
N ALA A 34 -8.24 5.16 3.57
CA ALA A 34 -7.97 4.02 4.44
C ALA A 34 -6.81 4.29 5.39
N GLU A 35 -7.01 3.94 6.66
CA GLU A 35 -5.97 3.95 7.67
C GLU A 35 -5.66 2.52 8.09
N VAL A 36 -4.41 2.11 8.00
CA VAL A 36 -3.99 0.76 8.40
C VAL A 36 -3.77 0.71 9.90
N SER A 37 -4.50 -0.15 10.59
CA SER A 37 -4.29 -0.38 12.03
C SER A 37 -2.98 -1.12 12.29
N SER A 38 -2.48 -1.09 13.54
CA SER A 38 -1.28 -1.84 13.90
C SER A 38 -1.48 -3.35 13.74
N GLU A 39 -2.67 -3.86 14.01
CA GLU A 39 -3.01 -5.27 13.79
C GLU A 39 -2.98 -5.64 12.31
N ALA A 40 -3.55 -4.78 11.45
CA ALA A 40 -3.48 -4.96 10.00
C ALA A 40 -2.05 -4.88 9.49
N ALA A 41 -1.25 -3.95 10.02
CA ALA A 41 0.16 -3.83 9.66
C ALA A 41 0.92 -5.12 9.92
N LYS A 42 0.65 -5.80 11.03
CA LYS A 42 1.25 -7.11 11.33
C LYS A 42 0.85 -8.17 10.32
N VAL A 43 -0.41 -8.19 9.88
CA VAL A 43 -0.88 -9.11 8.84
C VAL A 43 -0.13 -8.87 7.54
N PHE A 44 -0.02 -7.60 7.11
CA PHE A 44 0.74 -7.26 5.91
C PHE A 44 2.23 -7.62 6.04
N ALA A 45 2.83 -7.32 7.20
CA ALA A 45 4.24 -7.65 7.45
C ALA A 45 4.51 -9.15 7.34
N ASP A 46 3.63 -9.97 7.89
CA ASP A 46 3.76 -11.43 7.87
C ASP A 46 3.46 -12.04 6.49
N SER A 47 2.75 -11.32 5.64
CA SER A 47 2.36 -11.82 4.31
C SER A 47 3.50 -11.88 3.30
N GLY A 48 4.57 -11.14 3.52
CA GLY A 48 5.70 -11.06 2.61
C GLY A 48 5.50 -10.14 1.41
N ILE A 49 4.50 -9.25 1.43
CA ILE A 49 4.32 -8.28 0.36
C ILE A 49 5.48 -7.28 0.31
N LEU A 50 5.70 -6.68 -0.84
CA LEU A 50 6.84 -5.82 -1.12
C LEU A 50 6.51 -4.34 -1.04
N LEU A 51 5.24 -3.98 -1.28
CA LEU A 51 4.79 -2.60 -1.31
C LEU A 51 3.35 -2.49 -0.85
N LEU A 52 3.06 -1.46 -0.07
CA LEU A 52 1.71 -1.10 0.36
C LEU A 52 1.50 0.39 0.12
N GLY A 53 0.44 0.74 -0.59
CA GLY A 53 0.10 2.13 -0.89
C GLY A 53 -1.33 2.45 -0.55
N ASN A 54 -1.61 3.72 -0.27
CA ASN A 54 -2.95 4.23 -0.04
C ASN A 54 -3.10 5.68 -0.48
N GLU A 55 -4.35 6.16 -0.49
CA GLU A 55 -4.66 7.54 -0.89
C GLU A 55 -4.51 8.54 0.24
N SER A 56 -4.47 8.10 1.49
CA SER A 56 -4.31 8.96 2.65
C SER A 56 -2.89 9.52 2.73
N GLN A 57 -2.73 10.59 3.49
CA GLN A 57 -1.43 11.24 3.69
C GLN A 57 -0.41 10.30 4.32
N THR A 58 -0.87 9.35 5.12
CA THR A 58 -0.04 8.32 5.73
C THR A 58 -0.77 6.98 5.69
N VAL A 59 -0.02 5.90 5.59
CA VAL A 59 -0.60 4.55 5.64
C VAL A 59 -1.22 4.25 7.00
N GLY A 60 -0.57 4.68 8.06
CA GLY A 60 -1.07 4.53 9.43
C GLY A 60 -2.03 5.64 9.85
N PRO A 61 -2.53 5.60 11.09
CA PRO A 61 -3.36 6.66 11.64
C PRO A 61 -2.63 8.00 11.64
N GLU A 62 -3.29 9.05 11.15
CA GLU A 62 -2.66 10.39 11.10
C GLU A 62 -2.21 10.90 12.46
N ALA A 63 -2.95 10.58 13.52
CA ALA A 63 -2.63 11.01 14.87
C ALA A 63 -1.39 10.33 15.45
N ALA A 64 -1.10 9.08 15.05
CA ALA A 64 0.02 8.29 15.57
C ALA A 64 0.50 7.25 14.54
N PRO A 65 1.15 7.67 13.46
CA PRO A 65 1.54 6.75 12.38
C PRO A 65 2.79 5.91 12.69
N MET A 66 3.55 6.28 13.72
CA MET A 66 4.89 5.73 13.96
C MET A 66 4.90 4.21 14.13
N GLU A 67 3.96 3.67 14.91
CA GLU A 67 3.92 2.22 15.17
C GLU A 67 3.71 1.43 13.89
N VAL A 68 2.76 1.86 13.05
CA VAL A 68 2.47 1.22 11.77
C VAL A 68 3.66 1.32 10.82
N HIS A 69 4.29 2.49 10.74
CA HIS A 69 5.49 2.69 9.93
C HIS A 69 6.63 1.76 10.37
N LEU A 70 6.86 1.63 11.67
CA LEU A 70 7.92 0.75 12.19
C LEU A 70 7.66 -0.72 11.86
N ILE A 71 6.41 -1.17 11.96
CA ILE A 71 6.04 -2.55 11.62
C ILE A 71 6.27 -2.82 10.13
N LEU A 72 5.75 -1.96 9.27
CA LEU A 72 5.80 -2.16 7.81
C LEU A 72 7.21 -1.98 7.25
N LEU A 73 7.88 -0.89 7.62
CA LEU A 73 9.25 -0.64 7.16
C LEU A 73 10.23 -1.68 7.73
N GLY A 74 10.02 -2.10 8.97
CA GLY A 74 10.82 -3.16 9.59
C GLY A 74 10.70 -4.51 8.86
N ALA A 75 9.58 -4.74 8.18
CA ALA A 75 9.37 -5.93 7.35
C ALA A 75 9.89 -5.76 5.91
N GLY A 76 10.51 -4.63 5.59
CA GLY A 76 11.03 -4.35 4.26
C GLY A 76 9.98 -3.93 3.23
N ILE A 77 8.79 -3.53 3.68
CA ILE A 77 7.70 -3.09 2.81
C ILE A 77 7.93 -1.63 2.42
N VAL A 78 7.90 -1.33 1.13
CA VAL A 78 7.92 0.04 0.63
C VAL A 78 6.54 0.66 0.80
N LEU A 79 6.48 1.87 1.35
CA LEU A 79 5.22 2.60 1.54
C LEU A 79 5.05 3.67 0.47
N LEU A 80 3.88 3.69 -0.15
CA LEU A 80 3.50 4.67 -1.17
C LEU A 80 2.25 5.41 -0.70
N GLU A 81 2.41 6.64 -0.24
CA GLU A 81 1.38 7.41 0.45
C GLU A 81 0.88 8.58 -0.39
N GLY A 82 -0.37 8.98 -0.19
CA GLY A 82 -0.94 10.15 -0.86
C GLY A 82 -1.19 9.96 -2.36
N ILE A 83 -1.36 8.75 -2.83
CA ILE A 83 -1.67 8.48 -4.24
C ILE A 83 -3.15 8.75 -4.53
N ARG A 84 -3.52 8.77 -5.80
CA ARG A 84 -4.89 9.01 -6.24
C ARG A 84 -5.38 7.85 -7.09
N LEU A 85 -6.41 7.18 -6.62
CA LEU A 85 -6.97 5.98 -7.26
C LEU A 85 -8.46 6.12 -7.59
N ALA A 86 -9.07 7.30 -7.38
CA ALA A 86 -10.52 7.47 -7.48
C ALA A 86 -11.09 6.98 -8.83
N GLU A 87 -10.38 7.22 -9.92
CA GLU A 87 -10.81 6.83 -11.26
C GLU A 87 -10.19 5.51 -11.75
N VAL A 88 -9.47 4.82 -10.89
CA VAL A 88 -8.80 3.55 -11.23
C VAL A 88 -9.72 2.39 -10.83
N PRO A 89 -10.22 1.58 -11.78
CA PRO A 89 -10.97 0.38 -11.44
C PRO A 89 -10.12 -0.64 -10.69
N GLU A 90 -10.77 -1.43 -9.85
CA GLU A 90 -10.09 -2.54 -9.18
C GLU A 90 -9.52 -3.51 -10.22
N GLY A 91 -8.29 -3.94 -10.03
CA GLY A 91 -7.64 -4.85 -10.96
C GLY A 91 -6.14 -4.89 -10.78
N SER A 92 -5.48 -5.52 -11.73
CA SER A 92 -4.02 -5.64 -11.75
C SER A 92 -3.42 -4.69 -12.77
N TYR A 93 -2.34 -4.02 -12.37
CA TYR A 93 -1.68 -3.00 -13.18
C TYR A 93 -0.17 -3.14 -13.07
N PHE A 94 0.54 -2.55 -14.03
CA PHE A 94 1.97 -2.29 -13.90
C PHE A 94 2.15 -0.94 -13.20
N LEU A 95 2.87 -0.94 -12.08
CA LEU A 95 3.17 0.28 -11.32
C LEU A 95 4.55 0.81 -11.69
N ASN A 96 4.60 2.09 -12.05
CA ASN A 96 5.86 2.83 -12.14
C ASN A 96 5.79 3.96 -11.10
N ALA A 97 6.67 3.92 -10.10
CA ALA A 97 6.76 4.91 -9.04
C ALA A 97 8.21 5.37 -8.92
N ALA A 98 8.57 6.33 -9.76
CA ALA A 98 9.94 6.83 -9.85
C ALA A 98 10.18 7.92 -8.81
N PRO A 99 10.98 7.67 -7.75
CA PRO A 99 11.26 8.66 -6.71
C PRO A 99 12.29 9.68 -7.18
N LEU A 100 12.25 10.86 -6.55
CA LEU A 100 13.35 11.82 -6.68
C LEU A 100 14.57 11.29 -5.93
N ASN A 101 15.75 11.50 -6.51
CA ASN A 101 17.00 11.09 -5.87
C ASN A 101 17.45 12.15 -4.86
N LEU A 102 16.96 12.01 -3.62
CA LEU A 102 17.29 12.91 -2.52
C LEU A 102 18.32 12.25 -1.59
N SER A 103 19.55 12.73 -1.63
CA SER A 103 20.63 12.20 -0.81
C SER A 103 20.36 12.40 0.68
N GLY A 104 20.50 11.32 1.47
CA GLY A 104 20.33 11.36 2.92
C GLY A 104 18.89 11.48 3.42
N ALA A 105 17.88 11.40 2.55
CA ALA A 105 16.49 11.47 2.94
C ALA A 105 15.91 10.10 3.26
N ASP A 106 14.94 10.04 4.21
CA ASP A 106 14.22 8.82 4.57
C ASP A 106 13.21 8.40 3.50
N GLY A 107 12.77 9.34 2.69
CA GLY A 107 11.83 9.13 1.62
C GLY A 107 11.88 10.28 0.63
N SER A 108 11.08 10.22 -0.40
CA SER A 108 11.03 11.27 -1.41
C SER A 108 9.68 11.33 -2.10
N PRO A 109 9.31 12.49 -2.66
CA PRO A 109 8.21 12.54 -3.62
C PRO A 109 8.51 11.62 -4.80
N CYS A 110 7.47 10.99 -5.34
CA CYS A 110 7.60 10.22 -6.56
C CYS A 110 6.43 10.50 -7.50
N ARG A 111 6.63 10.20 -8.77
CA ARG A 111 5.54 10.17 -9.74
C ARG A 111 5.08 8.73 -9.88
N ALA A 112 3.90 8.44 -9.35
CA ALA A 112 3.31 7.11 -9.45
C ALA A 112 2.32 7.09 -10.61
N VAL A 113 2.48 6.13 -11.51
CA VAL A 113 1.54 5.89 -12.61
C VAL A 113 1.23 4.40 -12.72
N LEU A 114 0.00 4.09 -13.08
CA LEU A 114 -0.43 2.74 -13.34
C LEU A 114 -0.64 2.55 -14.85
N ILE A 115 -0.15 1.45 -15.36
CA ILE A 115 -0.29 1.10 -16.77
C ILE A 115 -1.16 -0.15 -16.84
N ALA A 116 -2.31 -0.01 -17.51
CA ALA A 116 -3.22 -1.13 -17.72
C ALA A 116 -2.68 -2.04 -18.81
N ALA A 117 -2.86 -3.34 -18.62
CA ALA A 117 -2.53 -4.30 -19.67
C ALA A 117 -3.49 -4.14 -20.87
N GLU A 118 -2.94 -4.21 -22.08
CA GLU A 118 -3.76 -4.29 -23.29
C GLU A 118 -4.45 -5.64 -23.37
N ARG A 119 -5.61 -5.61 -23.96
CA ARG A 119 -6.39 -6.82 -24.23
C ARG A 119 -6.26 -7.27 -25.68
#